data_1fb8077ce82c822a4525b77bf7e0a2ea
#
_entry.id   1fb8077ce82c822a4525b77bf7e0a2ea
#
_cell.length_a   1.000
_cell.length_b   1.000
_cell.length_c   1.000
_cell.angle_alpha   90.00
_cell.angle_beta   90.00
_cell.angle_gamma   90.00
#
_symmetry.space_group_name_H-M   'P 1'
#
loop_
_entity.id
_entity.type
_entity.pdbx_description
1 polymer ?
#
loop_
_entity_poly.entity_id
_entity_poly.type
_entity_poly.pdbx_seq_one_letter_code
_entity_poly.pdbx_strand_id
1 'polypeptide(L)'
;MKEKKEKAVKEKPVRKKRTEKESAAAEQTNNGAVNYNVYHMSKGEKLLYILLAGALLYGLGYIFYQNVIISLLFSLLALKYPAIRTKAIIRKRKRQLTMQFKDMLYSLSSAVSAGNSVERALVIARDDMVSQYGESNVFIVQELELMVSRISINLNIEDVFADFAERSGLEDIRTFADIFEVAKRTGGNLVQIIRQTTDVIADKIEVETEIDTALSGKKMEQKVGTVMPIA
;
A
#
# COMPACT_ATOMS: atom_id res chain seq x y z
N MET A 1 -37.72 -16.05 29.24
CA MET A 1 -37.02 -16.48 28.03
C MET A 1 -37.06 -15.40 26.96
N LYS A 2 -36.66 -14.13 27.30
CA LYS A 2 -36.71 -12.96 26.40
C LYS A 2 -35.55 -11.97 26.62
N GLU A 3 -34.35 -12.40 27.03
CA GLU A 3 -33.28 -11.45 27.41
C GLU A 3 -31.88 -11.82 26.85
N LYS A 4 -31.80 -12.52 25.72
CA LYS A 4 -30.52 -12.96 25.12
C LYS A 4 -30.34 -12.57 23.63
N LYS A 5 -31.12 -11.62 23.08
CA LYS A 5 -31.03 -11.20 21.67
C LYS A 5 -30.57 -9.77 21.41
N GLU A 6 -30.15 -9.01 22.42
CA GLU A 6 -29.87 -7.57 22.24
C GLU A 6 -28.39 -7.15 22.33
N LYS A 7 -27.44 -8.07 22.42
CA LYS A 7 -26.00 -7.73 22.50
C LYS A 7 -25.15 -8.00 21.26
N ALA A 8 -25.74 -8.39 20.14
CA ALA A 8 -25.00 -8.78 18.93
C ALA A 8 -25.01 -7.75 17.78
N VAL A 9 -25.48 -6.51 17.97
CA VAL A 9 -25.70 -5.56 16.85
C VAL A 9 -24.92 -4.24 16.97
N LYS A 10 -23.94 -4.06 17.84
CA LYS A 10 -23.27 -2.74 17.97
C LYS A 10 -21.80 -2.64 17.57
N GLU A 11 -21.21 -3.62 16.91
CA GLU A 11 -19.74 -3.59 16.66
C GLU A 11 -19.30 -3.45 15.18
N LYS A 12 -20.18 -3.19 14.21
CA LYS A 12 -19.84 -3.18 12.78
C LYS A 12 -19.85 -1.86 11.97
N PRO A 13 -20.21 -0.66 12.47
CA PRO A 13 -20.22 0.50 11.58
C PRO A 13 -18.93 1.32 11.51
N VAL A 14 -18.03 1.21 12.49
CA VAL A 14 -16.83 2.08 12.54
C VAL A 14 -15.70 1.59 11.62
N ARG A 15 -15.53 0.27 11.51
CA ARG A 15 -14.47 -0.32 10.66
C ARG A 15 -14.79 -0.20 9.16
N LYS A 16 -16.07 -0.32 8.78
CA LYS A 16 -16.52 -0.21 7.39
C LYS A 16 -16.40 1.21 6.84
N LYS A 17 -16.66 2.24 7.64
CA LYS A 17 -16.53 3.65 7.23
C LYS A 17 -15.08 4.11 7.07
N ARG A 18 -14.12 3.47 7.74
CA ARG A 18 -12.70 3.81 7.62
C ARG A 18 -12.08 3.24 6.34
N THR A 19 -12.48 2.04 5.96
CA THR A 19 -12.06 1.38 4.72
C THR A 19 -12.68 2.01 3.47
N GLU A 20 -13.95 2.42 3.51
CA GLU A 20 -14.60 3.15 2.41
C GLU A 20 -13.99 4.54 2.17
N LYS A 21 -13.51 5.23 3.23
CA LYS A 21 -12.81 6.51 3.06
C LYS A 21 -11.38 6.34 2.51
N GLU A 22 -10.71 5.25 2.81
CA GLU A 22 -9.38 4.96 2.26
C GLU A 22 -9.43 4.55 0.79
N SER A 23 -10.47 3.84 0.35
CA SER A 23 -10.65 3.47 -1.06
C SER A 23 -11.16 4.65 -1.92
N ALA A 24 -11.99 5.52 -1.38
CA ALA A 24 -12.49 6.70 -2.09
C ALA A 24 -11.42 7.80 -2.30
N ALA A 25 -10.31 7.72 -1.58
CA ALA A 25 -9.20 8.67 -1.69
C ALA A 25 -8.11 8.24 -2.69
N ALA A 26 -8.24 7.06 -3.30
CA ALA A 26 -7.44 6.66 -4.45
C ALA A 26 -8.11 7.23 -5.71
N GLU A 27 -7.40 8.08 -6.45
CA GLU A 27 -7.91 8.63 -7.70
C GLU A 27 -8.09 7.50 -8.71
N GLN A 28 -9.35 7.18 -8.99
CA GLN A 28 -9.70 6.25 -10.06
C GLN A 28 -9.41 6.98 -11.39
N THR A 29 -8.54 6.42 -12.21
CA THR A 29 -8.43 6.79 -13.62
C THR A 29 -9.76 6.49 -14.32
N ASN A 30 -10.06 7.15 -15.45
CA ASN A 30 -11.33 7.05 -16.21
C ASN A 30 -11.82 5.61 -16.51
N ASN A 31 -11.02 4.57 -16.23
CA ASN A 31 -11.33 3.15 -16.46
C ASN A 31 -11.49 2.32 -15.17
N GLY A 32 -11.79 2.94 -14.04
CA GLY A 32 -11.93 2.22 -12.77
C GLY A 32 -10.61 1.74 -12.12
N ALA A 33 -9.49 2.00 -12.75
CA ALA A 33 -8.16 1.60 -12.29
C ALA A 33 -7.60 2.57 -11.22
N VAL A 34 -6.93 2.03 -10.21
CA VAL A 34 -6.34 2.81 -9.11
C VAL A 34 -4.96 3.33 -9.50
N ASN A 35 -4.69 4.63 -9.27
CA ASN A 35 -3.36 5.20 -9.38
C ASN A 35 -2.70 5.27 -8.00
N TYR A 36 -1.64 4.50 -7.79
CA TYR A 36 -0.95 4.39 -6.50
C TYR A 36 0.05 5.51 -6.24
N ASN A 37 0.37 6.33 -7.26
CA ASN A 37 1.32 7.44 -7.15
C ASN A 37 0.69 8.67 -6.49
N VAL A 38 -0.65 8.77 -6.50
CA VAL A 38 -1.38 9.94 -6.03
C VAL A 38 -2.30 9.56 -4.87
N TYR A 39 -2.33 10.40 -3.85
CA TYR A 39 -3.27 10.31 -2.75
C TYR A 39 -3.89 11.67 -2.48
N HIS A 40 -5.18 11.79 -2.73
CA HIS A 40 -5.93 13.00 -2.42
C HIS A 40 -6.54 12.91 -1.01
N MET A 41 -5.91 13.64 -0.08
CA MET A 41 -6.47 13.80 1.26
C MET A 41 -7.78 14.58 1.18
N SER A 42 -8.84 14.10 1.85
CA SER A 42 -10.09 14.84 2.01
C SER A 42 -9.84 16.21 2.65
N LYS A 43 -10.60 17.24 2.22
CA LYS A 43 -10.48 18.61 2.78
C LYS A 43 -10.63 18.63 4.30
N GLY A 44 -11.55 17.80 4.85
CA GLY A 44 -11.74 17.66 6.29
C GLY A 44 -10.57 17.02 7.01
N GLU A 45 -9.93 16.02 6.42
CA GLU A 45 -8.72 15.39 7.00
C GLU A 45 -7.53 16.35 7.00
N LYS A 46 -7.33 17.09 5.89
CA LYS A 46 -6.28 18.15 5.83
C LYS A 46 -6.47 19.19 6.91
N LEU A 47 -7.70 19.68 7.09
CA LEU A 47 -8.03 20.69 8.09
C LEU A 47 -7.79 20.13 9.51
N LEU A 48 -8.22 18.92 9.79
CA LEU A 48 -8.05 18.28 11.10
C LEU A 48 -6.57 18.09 11.44
N TYR A 49 -5.75 17.63 10.50
CA TYR A 49 -4.31 17.48 10.72
C TYR A 49 -3.60 18.83 10.90
N ILE A 50 -4.00 19.88 10.16
CA ILE A 50 -3.45 21.23 10.31
C ILE A 50 -3.82 21.79 11.69
N LEU A 51 -5.07 21.66 12.11
CA LEU A 51 -5.52 22.14 13.42
C LEU A 51 -4.80 21.42 14.58
N LEU A 52 -4.67 20.11 14.50
CA LEU A 52 -4.03 19.30 15.53
C LEU A 52 -2.52 19.59 15.64
N ALA A 53 -1.83 19.66 14.51
CA ALA A 53 -0.42 20.01 14.45
C ALA A 53 -0.20 21.49 14.85
N GLY A 54 -1.08 22.40 14.40
CA GLY A 54 -1.03 23.81 14.73
C GLY A 54 -1.24 24.06 16.23
N ALA A 55 -2.23 23.42 16.84
CA ALA A 55 -2.49 23.53 18.28
C ALA A 55 -1.30 23.01 19.12
N LEU A 56 -0.69 21.88 18.70
CA LEU A 56 0.47 21.33 19.39
C LEU A 56 1.70 22.24 19.28
N LEU A 57 2.00 22.77 18.06
CA LEU A 57 3.12 23.67 17.86
C LEU A 57 2.89 25.03 18.53
N TYR A 58 1.65 25.54 18.56
CA TYR A 58 1.29 26.75 19.29
C TYR A 58 1.50 26.58 20.79
N GLY A 59 1.03 25.45 21.37
CA GLY A 59 1.19 25.15 22.79
C GLY A 59 2.67 25.06 23.22
N LEU A 60 3.48 24.35 22.43
CA LEU A 60 4.92 24.29 22.66
C LEU A 60 5.58 25.67 22.53
N GLY A 61 5.27 26.43 21.48
CA GLY A 61 5.80 27.77 21.30
C GLY A 61 5.43 28.71 22.45
N TYR A 62 4.20 28.64 22.97
CA TYR A 62 3.75 29.46 24.07
C TYR A 62 4.44 29.11 25.40
N ILE A 63 4.66 27.82 25.68
CA ILE A 63 5.38 27.37 26.88
C ILE A 63 6.82 27.86 26.89
N PHE A 64 7.53 27.83 25.75
CA PHE A 64 8.94 28.21 25.66
C PHE A 64 9.16 29.71 25.60
N TYR A 65 8.34 30.44 24.85
CA TYR A 65 8.60 31.85 24.53
C TYR A 65 7.66 32.83 25.26
N GLN A 66 6.58 32.37 25.87
CA GLN A 66 5.54 33.20 26.51
C GLN A 66 5.07 34.39 25.64
N ASN A 67 5.25 34.29 24.34
CA ASN A 67 4.92 35.32 23.37
C ASN A 67 3.98 34.78 22.30
N VAL A 68 2.79 35.40 22.20
CA VAL A 68 1.72 34.97 21.28
C VAL A 68 2.15 35.07 19.81
N ILE A 69 2.94 36.09 19.44
CA ILE A 69 3.35 36.33 18.07
C ILE A 69 4.31 35.24 17.59
N ILE A 70 5.30 34.87 18.43
CA ILE A 70 6.27 33.82 18.11
C ILE A 70 5.56 32.47 18.03
N SER A 71 4.66 32.18 18.94
CA SER A 71 3.87 30.94 18.96
C SER A 71 2.99 30.79 17.71
N LEU A 72 2.43 31.89 17.20
CA LEU A 72 1.65 31.94 15.98
C LEU A 72 2.52 31.64 14.74
N LEU A 73 3.74 32.18 14.70
CA LEU A 73 4.71 31.88 13.63
C LEU A 73 5.09 30.39 13.58
N PHE A 74 5.29 29.77 14.75
CA PHE A 74 5.54 28.32 14.83
C PHE A 74 4.33 27.50 14.35
N SER A 75 3.11 27.95 14.63
CA SER A 75 1.89 27.27 14.16
C SER A 75 1.76 27.25 12.63
N LEU A 76 2.33 28.24 11.91
CA LEU A 76 2.36 28.25 10.44
C LEU A 76 3.15 27.07 9.83
N LEU A 77 4.14 26.50 10.55
CA LEU A 77 4.85 25.29 10.13
C LEU A 77 3.92 24.07 10.01
N ALA A 78 2.79 24.06 10.72
CA ALA A 78 1.78 22.99 10.63
C ALA A 78 1.19 22.84 9.22
N LEU A 79 1.23 23.88 8.38
CA LEU A 79 0.75 23.82 7.00
C LEU A 79 1.53 22.83 6.11
N LYS A 80 2.79 22.54 6.45
CA LYS A 80 3.60 21.52 5.75
C LYS A 80 3.30 20.07 6.19
N TYR A 81 2.63 19.89 7.32
CA TYR A 81 2.38 18.58 7.91
C TYR A 81 1.55 17.64 7.01
N PRO A 82 0.47 18.08 6.34
CA PRO A 82 -0.31 17.21 5.46
C PRO A 82 0.51 16.63 4.30
N ALA A 83 1.44 17.40 3.73
CA ALA A 83 2.30 16.94 2.64
C ALA A 83 3.22 15.80 3.08
N ILE A 84 3.76 15.86 4.31
CA ILE A 84 4.60 14.80 4.88
C ILE A 84 3.76 13.53 5.12
N ARG A 85 2.54 13.69 5.64
CA ARG A 85 1.61 12.56 5.88
C ARG A 85 1.18 11.89 4.59
N THR A 86 0.86 12.67 3.54
CA THR A 86 0.51 12.12 2.22
C THR A 86 1.61 11.24 1.67
N LYS A 87 2.88 11.69 1.71
CA LYS A 87 4.04 10.90 1.28
C LYS A 87 4.20 9.61 2.09
N ALA A 88 3.97 9.66 3.39
CA ALA A 88 4.05 8.48 4.26
C ALA A 88 2.95 7.46 3.93
N ILE A 89 1.73 7.91 3.64
CA ILE A 89 0.61 7.05 3.23
C ILE A 89 0.90 6.38 1.89
N ILE A 90 1.36 7.13 0.88
CA ILE A 90 1.74 6.59 -0.43
C ILE A 90 2.83 5.53 -0.27
N ARG A 91 3.88 5.81 0.52
CA ARG A 91 4.96 4.85 0.77
C ARG A 91 4.45 3.56 1.42
N LYS A 92 3.56 3.68 2.41
CA LYS A 92 2.94 2.52 3.07
C LYS A 92 2.11 1.69 2.08
N ARG A 93 1.31 2.33 1.23
CA ARG A 93 0.51 1.66 0.19
C ARG A 93 1.40 0.92 -0.82
N LYS A 94 2.45 1.58 -1.30
CA LYS A 94 3.41 0.99 -2.23
C LYS A 94 4.10 -0.22 -1.61
N ARG A 95 4.55 -0.13 -0.35
CA ARG A 95 5.14 -1.28 0.35
C ARG A 95 4.15 -2.44 0.49
N GLN A 96 2.89 -2.17 0.84
CA GLN A 96 1.86 -3.20 0.90
C GLN A 96 1.62 -3.85 -0.48
N LEU A 97 1.55 -3.05 -1.54
CA LEU A 97 1.37 -3.55 -2.90
C LEU A 97 2.57 -4.40 -3.34
N THR A 98 3.81 -4.03 -3.00
CA THR A 98 5.01 -4.84 -3.30
C THR A 98 4.94 -6.21 -2.64
N MET A 99 4.55 -6.27 -1.35
CA MET A 99 4.40 -7.54 -0.64
C MET A 99 3.30 -8.41 -1.27
N GLN A 100 2.15 -7.83 -1.56
CA GLN A 100 1.03 -8.53 -2.19
C GLN A 100 1.36 -8.97 -3.62
N PHE A 101 2.13 -8.17 -4.36
CA PHE A 101 2.62 -8.50 -5.70
C PHE A 101 3.55 -9.72 -5.66
N LYS A 102 4.46 -9.79 -4.70
CA LYS A 102 5.30 -10.96 -4.48
C LYS A 102 4.46 -12.22 -4.27
N ASP A 103 3.44 -12.15 -3.40
CA ASP A 103 2.58 -13.30 -3.11
C ASP A 103 1.77 -13.72 -4.34
N MET A 104 1.29 -12.75 -5.13
CA MET A 104 0.68 -13.01 -6.44
C MET A 104 1.63 -13.73 -7.39
N LEU A 105 2.91 -13.30 -7.48
CA LEU A 105 3.90 -13.93 -8.34
C LEU A 105 4.19 -15.38 -7.92
N TYR A 106 4.18 -15.70 -6.62
CA TYR A 106 4.30 -17.09 -6.15
C TYR A 106 3.15 -17.95 -6.64
N SER A 107 1.90 -17.49 -6.52
CA SER A 107 0.74 -18.20 -7.03
C SER A 107 0.78 -18.34 -8.55
N LEU A 108 1.10 -17.25 -9.26
CA LEU A 108 1.24 -17.24 -10.72
C LEU A 108 2.31 -18.23 -11.17
N SER A 109 3.50 -18.24 -10.54
CA SER A 109 4.60 -19.17 -10.84
C SER A 109 4.18 -20.62 -10.65
N SER A 110 3.48 -20.92 -9.55
CA SER A 110 2.95 -22.25 -9.26
C SER A 110 1.96 -22.72 -10.32
N ALA A 111 1.00 -21.88 -10.68
CA ALA A 111 -0.02 -22.20 -11.68
C ALA A 111 0.58 -22.42 -13.09
N VAL A 112 1.54 -21.56 -13.51
CA VAL A 112 2.22 -21.74 -14.80
C VAL A 112 3.11 -22.99 -14.79
N SER A 113 3.77 -23.29 -13.67
CA SER A 113 4.57 -24.53 -13.51
C SER A 113 3.72 -25.79 -13.58
N ALA A 114 2.44 -25.71 -13.21
CA ALA A 114 1.47 -26.79 -13.35
C ALA A 114 0.94 -26.94 -14.81
N GLY A 115 1.45 -26.15 -15.77
CA GLY A 115 1.10 -26.25 -17.19
C GLY A 115 -0.10 -25.37 -17.61
N ASN A 116 -0.58 -24.48 -16.75
CA ASN A 116 -1.61 -23.54 -17.15
C ASN A 116 -1.04 -22.43 -18.07
N SER A 117 -1.87 -21.91 -18.98
CA SER A 117 -1.52 -20.68 -19.68
C SER A 117 -1.42 -19.51 -18.68
N VAL A 118 -0.69 -18.45 -19.05
CA VAL A 118 -0.50 -17.32 -18.14
C VAL A 118 -1.83 -16.61 -17.83
N GLU A 119 -2.71 -16.55 -18.81
CA GLU A 119 -4.06 -15.99 -18.64
C GLU A 119 -4.87 -16.80 -17.62
N ARG A 120 -4.81 -18.14 -17.70
CA ARG A 120 -5.46 -19.02 -16.74
C ARG A 120 -4.80 -18.93 -15.36
N ALA A 121 -3.48 -18.86 -15.33
CA ALA A 121 -2.72 -18.71 -14.11
C ALA A 121 -3.03 -17.41 -13.36
N LEU A 122 -3.32 -16.31 -14.06
CA LEU A 122 -3.79 -15.06 -13.45
C LEU A 122 -5.16 -15.21 -12.78
N VAL A 123 -6.07 -15.99 -13.37
CA VAL A 123 -7.36 -16.28 -12.73
C VAL A 123 -7.16 -17.08 -11.44
N ILE A 124 -6.28 -18.08 -11.47
CA ILE A 124 -5.93 -18.87 -10.28
C ILE A 124 -5.29 -17.97 -9.22
N ALA A 125 -4.32 -17.14 -9.62
CA ALA A 125 -3.67 -16.20 -8.69
C ALA A 125 -4.66 -15.21 -8.06
N ARG A 126 -5.68 -14.75 -8.81
CA ARG A 126 -6.76 -13.91 -8.25
C ARG A 126 -7.51 -14.67 -7.16
N ASP A 127 -7.93 -15.91 -7.42
CA ASP A 127 -8.70 -16.72 -6.48
C ASP A 127 -7.90 -17.04 -5.21
N ASP A 128 -6.60 -17.32 -5.37
CA ASP A 128 -5.67 -17.51 -4.25
C ASP A 128 -5.52 -16.23 -3.41
N MET A 129 -5.36 -15.06 -4.05
CA MET A 129 -5.25 -13.78 -3.35
C MET A 129 -6.54 -13.40 -2.63
N VAL A 130 -7.71 -13.69 -3.23
CA VAL A 130 -9.02 -13.52 -2.57
C VAL A 130 -9.11 -14.44 -1.34
N SER A 131 -8.68 -15.68 -1.47
CA SER A 131 -8.68 -16.64 -0.36
C SER A 131 -7.75 -16.22 0.77
N GLN A 132 -6.56 -15.69 0.45
CA GLN A 132 -5.53 -15.31 1.42
C GLN A 132 -5.83 -13.98 2.13
N TYR A 133 -6.31 -12.98 1.39
CA TYR A 133 -6.46 -11.61 1.86
C TYR A 133 -7.90 -11.17 2.08
N GLY A 134 -8.89 -11.92 1.56
CA GLY A 134 -10.30 -11.58 1.55
C GLY A 134 -10.69 -10.69 0.36
N GLU A 135 -11.99 -10.62 0.09
CA GLU A 135 -12.53 -9.92 -1.09
C GLU A 135 -12.46 -8.38 -1.01
N SER A 136 -12.34 -7.79 0.18
CA SER A 136 -12.57 -6.35 0.33
C SER A 136 -11.29 -5.53 0.48
N ASN A 137 -11.08 -4.59 -0.44
CA ASN A 137 -10.11 -3.47 -0.38
C ASN A 137 -8.62 -3.85 -0.32
N VAL A 138 -8.24 -5.00 -0.87
CA VAL A 138 -6.85 -5.39 -1.02
C VAL A 138 -6.39 -4.97 -2.41
N PHE A 139 -5.30 -4.21 -2.48
CA PHE A 139 -4.83 -3.61 -3.74
C PHE A 139 -4.59 -4.63 -4.83
N ILE A 140 -3.93 -5.75 -4.52
CA ILE A 140 -3.61 -6.78 -5.52
C ILE A 140 -4.84 -7.51 -6.02
N VAL A 141 -5.86 -7.72 -5.18
CA VAL A 141 -7.11 -8.36 -5.59
C VAL A 141 -7.84 -7.48 -6.60
N GLN A 142 -7.96 -6.18 -6.31
CA GLN A 142 -8.58 -5.22 -7.24
C GLN A 142 -7.83 -5.15 -8.58
N GLU A 143 -6.50 -5.19 -8.54
CA GLU A 143 -5.69 -5.20 -9.77
C GLU A 143 -5.87 -6.50 -10.54
N LEU A 144 -5.89 -7.64 -9.89
CA LEU A 144 -6.11 -8.93 -10.55
C LEU A 144 -7.52 -9.04 -11.15
N GLU A 145 -8.55 -8.52 -10.47
CA GLU A 145 -9.89 -8.44 -11.04
C GLU A 145 -9.91 -7.60 -12.32
N LEU A 146 -9.25 -6.43 -12.28
CA LEU A 146 -9.11 -5.56 -13.45
C LEU A 146 -8.34 -6.24 -14.59
N MET A 147 -7.21 -6.90 -14.28
CA MET A 147 -6.39 -7.63 -15.26
C MET A 147 -7.18 -8.75 -15.92
N VAL A 148 -7.84 -9.60 -15.13
CA VAL A 148 -8.68 -10.71 -15.63
C VAL A 148 -9.82 -10.18 -16.50
N SER A 149 -10.48 -9.10 -16.09
CA SER A 149 -11.53 -8.45 -16.87
C SER A 149 -11.01 -7.95 -18.23
N ARG A 150 -9.83 -7.32 -18.26
CA ARG A 150 -9.22 -6.81 -19.49
C ARG A 150 -8.79 -7.93 -20.44
N ILE A 151 -8.25 -9.01 -19.90
CA ILE A 151 -7.87 -10.20 -20.69
C ILE A 151 -9.12 -10.87 -21.28
N SER A 152 -10.24 -10.90 -20.55
CA SER A 152 -11.49 -11.48 -21.02
C SER A 152 -12.09 -10.76 -22.24
N ILE A 153 -11.73 -9.49 -22.46
CA ILE A 153 -12.09 -8.69 -23.64
C ILE A 153 -10.96 -8.66 -24.70
N ASN A 154 -10.05 -9.65 -24.65
CA ASN A 154 -8.96 -9.86 -25.61
C ASN A 154 -7.87 -8.77 -25.62
N LEU A 155 -7.63 -8.05 -24.51
CA LEU A 155 -6.42 -7.24 -24.38
C LEU A 155 -5.21 -8.15 -24.18
N ASN A 156 -4.06 -7.75 -24.76
CA ASN A 156 -2.82 -8.49 -24.57
C ASN A 156 -2.36 -8.42 -23.12
N ILE A 157 -1.92 -9.53 -22.59
CA ILE A 157 -1.48 -9.62 -21.19
C ILE A 157 -0.26 -8.73 -20.91
N GLU A 158 0.60 -8.51 -21.90
CA GLU A 158 1.75 -7.61 -21.82
C GLU A 158 1.31 -6.17 -21.57
N ASP A 159 0.31 -5.71 -22.35
CA ASP A 159 -0.26 -4.36 -22.20
C ASP A 159 -0.93 -4.18 -20.83
N VAL A 160 -1.54 -5.26 -20.31
CA VAL A 160 -2.19 -5.27 -19.01
C VAL A 160 -1.16 -5.15 -17.88
N PHE A 161 -0.02 -5.86 -17.96
CA PHE A 161 1.07 -5.71 -17.00
C PHE A 161 1.77 -4.36 -17.11
N ALA A 162 1.97 -3.83 -18.31
CA ALA A 162 2.56 -2.50 -18.53
C ALA A 162 1.71 -1.38 -17.92
N ASP A 163 0.38 -1.42 -18.11
CA ASP A 163 -0.56 -0.48 -17.48
C ASP A 163 -0.50 -0.55 -15.95
N PHE A 164 -0.44 -1.75 -15.39
CA PHE A 164 -0.29 -1.93 -13.94
C PHE A 164 1.03 -1.37 -13.44
N ALA A 165 2.13 -1.61 -14.15
CA ALA A 165 3.45 -1.07 -13.82
C ALA A 165 3.46 0.46 -13.79
N GLU A 166 2.85 1.11 -14.78
CA GLU A 166 2.74 2.57 -14.85
C GLU A 166 1.93 3.14 -13.68
N ARG A 167 0.77 2.56 -13.39
CA ARG A 167 -0.13 3.02 -12.32
C ARG A 167 0.42 2.76 -10.93
N SER A 168 1.14 1.66 -10.74
CA SER A 168 1.79 1.33 -9.46
C SER A 168 2.94 2.28 -9.14
N GLY A 169 3.69 2.69 -10.17
CA GLY A 169 4.94 3.44 -10.03
C GLY A 169 5.97 2.72 -9.15
N LEU A 170 5.94 1.38 -9.17
CA LEU A 170 6.88 0.50 -8.50
C LEU A 170 7.86 -0.06 -9.51
N GLU A 171 9.15 0.09 -9.22
CA GLU A 171 10.25 -0.38 -10.08
C GLU A 171 10.19 -1.90 -10.28
N ASP A 172 9.89 -2.64 -9.22
CA ASP A 172 9.82 -4.10 -9.26
C ASP A 172 8.74 -4.59 -10.24
N ILE A 173 7.57 -3.95 -10.24
CA ILE A 173 6.47 -4.28 -11.16
C ILE A 173 6.82 -3.88 -12.59
N ARG A 174 7.50 -2.74 -12.78
CA ARG A 174 7.96 -2.30 -14.10
C ARG A 174 8.98 -3.28 -14.67
N THR A 175 10.01 -3.60 -13.90
CA THR A 175 11.03 -4.57 -14.31
C THR A 175 10.42 -5.91 -14.67
N PHE A 176 9.45 -6.39 -13.88
CA PHE A 176 8.72 -7.62 -14.22
C PHE A 176 7.98 -7.49 -15.53
N ALA A 177 7.22 -6.41 -15.75
CA ALA A 177 6.45 -6.21 -16.98
C ALA A 177 7.34 -6.17 -18.22
N ASP A 178 8.48 -5.44 -18.14
CA ASP A 178 9.44 -5.31 -19.25
C ASP A 178 10.08 -6.67 -19.60
N ILE A 179 10.52 -7.44 -18.60
CA ILE A 179 11.13 -8.76 -18.81
C ILE A 179 10.08 -9.76 -19.32
N PHE A 180 8.86 -9.70 -18.78
CA PHE A 180 7.74 -10.55 -19.18
C PHE A 180 7.38 -10.33 -20.67
N GLU A 181 7.28 -9.06 -21.11
CA GLU A 181 7.00 -8.70 -22.50
C GLU A 181 8.06 -9.29 -23.44
N VAL A 182 9.35 -9.07 -23.12
CA VAL A 182 10.46 -9.60 -23.91
C VAL A 182 10.40 -11.14 -23.99
N ALA A 183 10.19 -11.80 -22.86
CA ALA A 183 10.15 -13.25 -22.80
C ALA A 183 9.00 -13.86 -23.59
N LYS A 184 7.80 -13.26 -23.49
CA LYS A 184 6.63 -13.74 -24.24
C LYS A 184 6.84 -13.55 -25.74
N ARG A 185 7.47 -12.44 -26.16
CA ARG A 185 7.77 -12.17 -27.57
C ARG A 185 8.84 -13.11 -28.15
N THR A 186 9.85 -13.46 -27.36
CA THR A 186 10.96 -14.33 -27.78
C THR A 186 10.70 -15.82 -27.56
N GLY A 187 9.58 -16.20 -26.96
CA GLY A 187 9.30 -17.59 -26.57
C GLY A 187 10.14 -18.08 -25.39
N GLY A 188 10.60 -17.16 -24.54
CA GLY A 188 11.40 -17.46 -23.36
C GLY A 188 10.65 -18.26 -22.28
N ASN A 189 11.39 -18.79 -21.32
CA ASN A 189 10.84 -19.56 -20.22
C ASN A 189 10.17 -18.64 -19.17
N LEU A 190 8.87 -18.39 -19.37
CA LEU A 190 8.08 -17.52 -18.49
C LEU A 190 8.07 -18.01 -17.03
N VAL A 191 8.05 -19.34 -16.79
CA VAL A 191 8.11 -19.90 -15.45
C VAL A 191 9.37 -19.47 -14.72
N GLN A 192 10.51 -19.59 -15.40
CA GLN A 192 11.80 -19.20 -14.83
C GLN A 192 11.84 -17.71 -14.52
N ILE A 193 11.34 -16.87 -15.41
CA ILE A 193 11.33 -15.41 -15.24
C ILE A 193 10.45 -15.01 -14.05
N ILE A 194 9.23 -15.54 -13.98
CA ILE A 194 8.32 -15.25 -12.85
C ILE A 194 8.99 -15.67 -11.53
N ARG A 195 9.58 -16.86 -11.47
CA ARG A 195 10.27 -17.36 -10.27
C ARG A 195 11.46 -16.48 -9.87
N GLN A 196 12.36 -16.18 -10.80
CA GLN A 196 13.53 -15.34 -10.52
C GLN A 196 13.12 -13.93 -10.05
N THR A 197 12.11 -13.33 -10.67
CA THR A 197 11.60 -12.02 -10.21
C THR A 197 11.01 -12.11 -8.81
N THR A 198 10.28 -13.19 -8.52
CA THR A 198 9.71 -13.43 -7.18
C THR A 198 10.81 -13.51 -6.13
N ASP A 199 11.87 -14.27 -6.40
CA ASP A 199 13.00 -14.44 -5.48
C ASP A 199 13.71 -13.09 -5.22
N VAL A 200 14.01 -12.32 -6.28
CA VAL A 200 14.61 -10.99 -6.15
C VAL A 200 13.77 -10.03 -5.31
N ILE A 201 12.44 -10.04 -5.50
CA ILE A 201 11.54 -9.20 -4.71
C ILE A 201 11.49 -9.69 -3.25
N ALA A 202 11.50 -11.00 -3.01
CA ALA A 202 11.51 -11.59 -1.67
C ALA A 202 12.78 -11.18 -0.91
N ASP A 203 13.95 -11.33 -1.51
CA ASP A 203 15.25 -10.95 -0.93
C ASP A 203 15.28 -9.44 -0.60
N LYS A 204 14.77 -8.59 -1.49
CA LYS A 204 14.69 -7.15 -1.26
C LYS A 204 13.81 -6.81 -0.06
N ILE A 205 12.64 -7.46 0.07
CA ILE A 205 11.73 -7.25 1.20
C ILE A 205 12.39 -7.71 2.51
N GLU A 206 13.11 -8.83 2.49
CA GLU A 206 13.83 -9.37 3.65
C GLU A 206 14.88 -8.37 4.13
N VAL A 207 15.74 -7.90 3.24
CA VAL A 207 16.77 -6.88 3.56
C VAL A 207 16.15 -5.59 4.09
N GLU A 208 15.07 -5.08 3.49
CA GLU A 208 14.37 -3.89 4.00
C GLU A 208 13.82 -4.12 5.41
N THR A 209 13.33 -5.31 5.69
CA THR A 209 12.78 -5.68 7.01
C THR A 209 13.87 -5.80 8.06
N GLU A 210 15.02 -6.38 7.71
CA GLU A 210 16.21 -6.42 8.59
C GLU A 210 16.70 -5.03 8.97
N ILE A 211 16.83 -4.13 7.98
CA ILE A 211 17.22 -2.74 8.21
C ILE A 211 16.22 -2.03 9.12
N ASP A 212 14.92 -2.16 8.88
CA ASP A 212 13.87 -1.56 9.71
C ASP A 212 13.93 -2.08 11.16
N THR A 213 14.20 -3.37 11.33
CA THR A 213 14.32 -4.03 12.64
C THR A 213 15.57 -3.54 13.39
N ALA A 214 16.72 -3.51 12.72
CA ALA A 214 17.98 -3.03 13.29
C ALA A 214 17.90 -1.55 13.71
N LEU A 215 17.28 -0.71 12.87
CA LEU A 215 17.08 0.71 13.19
C LEU A 215 16.09 0.91 14.34
N SER A 216 15.06 0.06 14.44
CA SER A 216 14.07 0.12 15.52
C SER A 216 14.68 -0.26 16.88
N GLY A 217 15.57 -1.25 16.91
CA GLY A 217 16.34 -1.63 18.09
C GLY A 217 17.19 -0.47 18.62
N LYS A 218 18.00 0.15 17.75
CA LYS A 218 18.82 1.31 18.11
C LYS A 218 18.01 2.52 18.59
N LYS A 219 16.84 2.77 18.01
CA LYS A 219 15.92 3.85 18.46
C LYS A 219 15.34 3.57 19.84
N MET A 220 15.07 2.31 20.19
CA MET A 220 14.62 1.93 21.53
C MET A 220 15.75 2.10 22.57
N GLU A 221 16.97 1.67 22.26
CA GLU A 221 18.15 1.88 23.14
C GLU A 221 18.40 3.37 23.42
N GLN A 222 18.33 4.23 22.40
CA GLN A 222 18.46 5.68 22.58
C GLN A 222 17.35 6.25 23.46
N LYS A 223 16.10 5.82 23.30
CA LYS A 223 14.99 6.29 24.15
C LYS A 223 15.15 5.86 25.61
N VAL A 224 15.57 4.64 25.85
CA VAL A 224 15.82 4.12 27.21
C VAL A 224 17.01 4.85 27.83
N GLY A 225 18.11 5.06 27.08
CA GLY A 225 19.29 5.78 27.57
C GLY A 225 19.04 7.27 27.83
N THR A 226 18.04 7.89 27.17
CA THR A 226 17.71 9.33 27.39
C THR A 226 16.77 9.53 28.56
N VAL A 227 15.97 8.52 28.94
CA VAL A 227 15.01 8.60 30.05
C VAL A 227 15.61 8.16 31.38
N MET A 228 16.65 7.31 31.36
CA MET A 228 17.25 6.72 32.56
C MET A 228 18.16 7.62 33.44
N PRO A 229 18.73 8.77 32.99
CA PRO A 229 19.55 9.61 33.87
C PRO A 229 18.80 10.57 34.77
N ILE A 230 17.51 10.44 34.97
CA ILE A 230 16.69 11.32 35.84
C ILE A 230 16.13 10.54 37.04
N ALA A 231 16.82 9.50 37.50
CA ALA A 231 16.47 8.80 38.75
C ALA A 231 17.63 8.86 39.73
#